data_d325b78fad595bece1f90fdc4cdc951b
#
_entry.id   d325b78fad595bece1f90fdc4cdc951b
#
_cell.length_a   1.000
_cell.length_b   1.000
_cell.length_c   1.000
_cell.angle_alpha   90.00
_cell.angle_beta   90.00
_cell.angle_gamma   90.00
#
_symmetry.space_group_name_H-M   'P 1'
#
loop_
_entity.id
_entity.type
_entity.pdbx_description
1 polymer ?
#
loop_
_entity_poly.entity_id
_entity_poly.type
_entity_poly.pdbx_seq_one_letter_code
_entity_poly.pdbx_strand_id
1 'polypeptide(L)'
;MEITEAFFEALTRAEFKVVTSVVTLLEVLVYPLRQGDTLLAQQYRDVLLNGENLTTFQVTEDIAEAAAQLRAVYNLRTPDSIQLATAICEGASFFLTNDARLTSLPGLTVLVLDALRA
;
A
#
# COMPACT_ATOMS: atom_id res chain seq x y z
N MET A 1 -3.80 -5.95 -16.04
CA MET A 1 -4.33 -5.16 -14.93
C MET A 1 -3.72 -3.79 -14.99
N GLU A 2 -4.55 -2.78 -15.10
CA GLU A 2 -4.08 -1.40 -15.21
C GLU A 2 -4.60 -0.57 -14.05
N ILE A 3 -3.76 0.33 -13.57
CA ILE A 3 -4.17 1.33 -12.57
C ILE A 3 -4.65 2.54 -13.36
N THR A 4 -5.71 3.20 -12.90
CA THR A 4 -6.32 4.29 -13.66
C THR A 4 -5.35 5.46 -13.84
N GLU A 5 -5.34 6.04 -15.05
CA GLU A 5 -4.54 7.24 -15.33
C GLU A 5 -4.96 8.40 -14.45
N ALA A 6 -6.25 8.52 -14.15
CA ALA A 6 -6.76 9.61 -13.31
C ALA A 6 -6.13 9.59 -11.92
N PHE A 7 -5.92 8.40 -11.34
CA PHE A 7 -5.25 8.26 -10.04
C PHE A 7 -3.81 8.77 -10.12
N PHE A 8 -3.06 8.36 -11.14
CA PHE A 8 -1.67 8.81 -11.32
C PHE A 8 -1.58 10.29 -11.62
N GLU A 9 -2.49 10.83 -12.40
CA GLU A 9 -2.53 12.26 -12.66
C GLU A 9 -2.76 13.03 -11.38
N ALA A 10 -3.66 12.58 -10.52
CA ALA A 10 -3.92 13.20 -9.23
C ALA A 10 -2.67 13.18 -8.33
N LEU A 11 -1.94 12.05 -8.29
CA LEU A 11 -0.68 11.96 -7.57
C LEU A 11 0.36 12.92 -8.13
N THR A 12 0.49 12.97 -9.46
CA THR A 12 1.48 13.82 -10.13
C THR A 12 1.21 15.29 -9.87
N ARG A 13 -0.07 15.69 -9.81
CA ARG A 13 -0.43 17.08 -9.51
C ARG A 13 -0.34 17.43 -8.03
N ALA A 14 0.06 16.48 -7.19
CA ALA A 14 0.17 16.65 -5.74
C ALA A 14 -1.16 17.02 -5.08
N GLU A 15 -2.28 16.53 -5.64
CA GLU A 15 -3.59 16.77 -5.05
C GLU A 15 -3.75 16.08 -3.69
N PHE A 16 -3.03 14.96 -3.49
CA PHE A 16 -2.98 14.26 -2.20
C PHE A 16 -1.70 13.43 -2.11
N LYS A 17 -1.32 13.11 -0.88
CA LYS A 17 -0.17 12.25 -0.61
C LYS A 17 -0.67 10.90 -0.13
N VAL A 18 -0.07 9.84 -0.66
CA VAL A 18 -0.45 8.46 -0.34
C VAL A 18 0.76 7.73 0.23
N VAL A 19 0.55 6.92 1.26
CA VAL A 19 1.59 6.04 1.77
C VAL A 19 1.19 4.59 1.57
N THR A 20 2.18 3.72 1.52
CA THR A 20 2.01 2.28 1.51
C THR A 20 3.22 1.63 2.15
N SER A 21 3.27 0.31 2.16
CA SER A 21 4.42 -0.42 2.69
C SER A 21 4.95 -1.41 1.68
N VAL A 22 6.15 -1.94 1.96
CA VAL A 22 6.76 -3.00 1.14
C VAL A 22 5.91 -4.27 1.10
N VAL A 23 4.96 -4.44 2.03
CA VAL A 23 3.99 -5.54 1.98
C VAL A 23 3.13 -5.41 0.72
N THR A 24 2.67 -4.20 0.38
CA THR A 24 1.92 -3.98 -0.85
C THR A 24 2.78 -4.27 -2.08
N LEU A 25 4.05 -3.85 -2.06
CA LEU A 25 4.97 -4.18 -3.14
C LEU A 25 5.06 -5.70 -3.36
N LEU A 26 5.24 -6.45 -2.26
CA LEU A 26 5.27 -7.91 -2.33
C LEU A 26 3.99 -8.46 -2.94
N GLU A 27 2.85 -8.00 -2.46
CA GLU A 27 1.55 -8.53 -2.88
C GLU A 27 1.26 -8.25 -4.36
N VAL A 28 1.58 -7.05 -4.84
CA VAL A 28 1.29 -6.72 -6.25
C VAL A 28 2.23 -7.42 -7.23
N LEU A 29 3.42 -7.82 -6.79
CA LEU A 29 4.39 -8.48 -7.67
C LEU A 29 4.10 -9.97 -7.86
N VAL A 30 3.35 -10.60 -6.98
CA VAL A 30 3.11 -12.05 -7.05
C VAL A 30 2.49 -12.47 -8.38
N TYR A 31 1.42 -11.81 -8.81
CA TYR A 31 0.72 -12.20 -10.04
C TYR A 31 1.59 -12.01 -11.29
N PRO A 32 2.17 -10.82 -11.55
CA PRO A 32 2.99 -10.66 -12.75
C PRO A 32 4.21 -11.59 -12.75
N LEU A 33 4.81 -11.87 -11.60
CA LEU A 33 5.95 -12.79 -11.55
C LEU A 33 5.52 -14.23 -11.85
N ARG A 34 4.34 -14.65 -11.38
CA ARG A 34 3.80 -15.97 -11.73
C ARG A 34 3.54 -16.11 -13.23
N GLN A 35 3.11 -15.05 -13.87
CA GLN A 35 2.79 -15.04 -15.29
C GLN A 35 4.00 -14.80 -16.18
N GLY A 36 5.17 -14.53 -15.60
CA GLY A 36 6.35 -14.17 -16.36
C GLY A 36 6.22 -12.80 -17.05
N ASP A 37 5.32 -11.96 -16.55
CA ASP A 37 5.07 -10.62 -17.10
C ASP A 37 6.05 -9.62 -16.48
N THR A 38 7.24 -9.57 -17.05
CA THR A 38 8.30 -8.71 -16.52
C THR A 38 8.00 -7.24 -16.70
N LEU A 39 7.28 -6.88 -17.76
CA LEU A 39 6.91 -5.48 -17.99
C LEU A 39 5.95 -4.99 -16.91
N LEU A 40 4.91 -5.76 -16.63
CA LEU A 40 3.94 -5.40 -15.59
C LEU A 40 4.61 -5.33 -14.21
N ALA A 41 5.49 -6.28 -13.89
CA ALA A 41 6.24 -6.26 -12.64
C ALA A 41 7.06 -4.98 -12.52
N GLN A 42 7.72 -4.57 -13.60
CA GLN A 42 8.53 -3.34 -13.60
C GLN A 42 7.65 -2.10 -13.42
N GLN A 43 6.50 -2.08 -14.05
CA GLN A 43 5.55 -0.96 -13.90
C GLN A 43 5.09 -0.81 -12.44
N TYR A 44 4.78 -1.90 -11.77
CA TYR A 44 4.42 -1.85 -10.34
C TYR A 44 5.58 -1.36 -9.47
N ARG A 45 6.80 -1.85 -9.74
CA ARG A 45 7.97 -1.37 -8.99
C ARG A 45 8.16 0.14 -9.16
N ASP A 46 8.05 0.61 -10.39
CA ASP A 46 8.27 2.02 -10.68
C ASP A 46 7.24 2.90 -9.96
N VAL A 47 5.99 2.49 -9.96
CA VAL A 47 4.92 3.24 -9.29
C VAL A 47 5.16 3.29 -7.79
N LEU A 48 5.43 2.13 -7.17
CA LEU A 48 5.53 2.05 -5.72
C LEU A 48 6.85 2.58 -5.17
N LEU A 49 7.93 2.48 -5.92
CA LEU A 49 9.25 2.87 -5.42
C LEU A 49 9.70 4.24 -5.90
N ASN A 50 9.19 4.72 -7.03
CA ASN A 50 9.64 5.96 -7.66
C ASN A 50 8.51 6.94 -7.98
N GLY A 51 7.28 6.60 -7.66
CA GLY A 51 6.12 7.46 -7.96
C GLY A 51 6.12 8.72 -7.12
N GLU A 52 5.69 9.83 -7.73
CA GLU A 52 5.52 11.10 -7.01
C GLU A 52 4.32 11.01 -6.07
N ASN A 53 4.48 11.57 -4.88
CA ASN A 53 3.44 11.66 -3.86
C ASN A 53 2.92 10.29 -3.37
N LEU A 54 3.65 9.22 -3.67
CA LEU A 54 3.43 7.89 -3.12
C LEU A 54 4.71 7.44 -2.44
N THR A 55 4.67 7.26 -1.13
CA THR A 55 5.83 6.83 -0.36
C THR A 55 5.62 5.41 0.12
N THR A 56 6.57 4.54 -0.19
CA THR A 56 6.56 3.14 0.21
C THR A 56 7.54 2.95 1.36
N PHE A 57 7.01 2.62 2.54
CA PHE A 57 7.80 2.48 3.76
C PHE A 57 8.27 1.05 3.95
N GLN A 58 9.47 0.92 4.49
CA GLN A 58 10.01 -0.37 4.90
C GLN A 58 9.40 -0.76 6.25
N VAL A 59 9.40 -2.05 6.55
CA VAL A 59 8.97 -2.55 7.84
C VAL A 59 10.15 -2.42 8.80
N THR A 60 10.13 -1.35 9.60
CA THR A 60 11.16 -1.10 10.62
C THR A 60 10.83 -1.85 11.91
N GLU A 61 11.76 -1.83 12.85
CA GLU A 61 11.51 -2.40 14.18
C GLU A 61 10.32 -1.73 14.85
N ASP A 62 10.22 -0.41 14.76
CA ASP A 62 9.11 0.34 15.36
C ASP A 62 7.77 -0.09 14.75
N ILE A 63 7.71 -0.24 13.44
CA ILE A 63 6.49 -0.70 12.76
C ILE A 63 6.18 -2.13 13.16
N ALA A 64 7.19 -3.00 13.26
CA ALA A 64 6.99 -4.38 13.66
C ALA A 64 6.42 -4.48 15.09
N GLU A 65 6.93 -3.68 16.02
CA GLU A 65 6.43 -3.65 17.41
C GLU A 65 4.99 -3.13 17.45
N ALA A 66 4.69 -2.06 16.72
CA ALA A 66 3.32 -1.53 16.65
C ALA A 66 2.36 -2.56 16.05
N ALA A 67 2.81 -3.27 15.01
CA ALA A 67 2.01 -4.34 14.39
C ALA A 67 1.74 -5.47 15.38
N ALA A 68 2.74 -5.83 16.19
CA ALA A 68 2.58 -6.87 17.21
C ALA A 68 1.52 -6.47 18.24
N GLN A 69 1.53 -5.22 18.67
CA GLN A 69 0.51 -4.70 19.60
C GLN A 69 -0.89 -4.77 18.98
N LEU A 70 -1.03 -4.38 17.72
CA LEU A 70 -2.31 -4.45 17.02
C LEU A 70 -2.79 -5.89 16.91
N ARG A 71 -1.92 -6.83 16.60
CA ARG A 71 -2.29 -8.25 16.53
C ARG A 71 -2.73 -8.79 17.89
N ALA A 72 -2.04 -8.39 18.95
CA ALA A 72 -2.35 -8.85 20.29
C ALA A 72 -3.74 -8.39 20.75
N VAL A 73 -4.17 -7.21 20.32
CA VAL A 73 -5.45 -6.62 20.75
C VAL A 73 -6.59 -6.99 19.81
N TYR A 74 -6.36 -6.96 18.49
CA TYR A 74 -7.44 -7.05 17.49
C TYR A 74 -7.47 -8.35 16.69
N ASN A 75 -6.58 -9.28 16.98
CA ASN A 75 -6.52 -10.57 16.29
C ASN A 75 -6.43 -10.43 14.75
N LEU A 76 -5.61 -9.50 14.29
CA LEU A 76 -5.39 -9.26 12.87
C LEU A 76 -4.41 -10.27 12.29
N ARG A 77 -4.50 -10.51 10.97
CA ARG A 77 -3.46 -11.25 10.26
C ARG A 77 -2.18 -10.39 10.21
N THR A 78 -1.03 -11.05 10.10
CA THR A 78 0.26 -10.35 10.08
C THR A 78 0.35 -9.27 9.00
N PRO A 79 -0.01 -9.54 7.72
CA PRO A 79 0.07 -8.48 6.71
C PRO A 79 -0.81 -7.28 7.05
N ASP A 80 -2.03 -7.52 7.53
CA ASP A 80 -2.96 -6.44 7.87
C ASP A 80 -2.43 -5.58 9.01
N SER A 81 -1.83 -6.23 10.02
CA SER A 81 -1.28 -5.50 11.16
C SER A 81 -0.10 -4.62 10.76
N ILE A 82 0.75 -5.10 9.84
CA ILE A 82 1.86 -4.31 9.31
C ILE A 82 1.34 -3.09 8.53
N GLN A 83 0.33 -3.29 7.69
CA GLN A 83 -0.26 -2.20 6.92
C GLN A 83 -0.86 -1.13 7.82
N LEU A 84 -1.66 -1.53 8.81
CA LEU A 84 -2.27 -0.59 9.74
C LEU A 84 -1.23 0.11 10.61
N ALA A 85 -0.23 -0.61 11.10
CA ALA A 85 0.86 -0.03 11.88
C ALA A 85 1.63 1.02 11.07
N THR A 86 1.91 0.73 9.79
CA THR A 86 2.57 1.68 8.91
C THR A 86 1.75 2.96 8.76
N ALA A 87 0.46 2.82 8.49
CA ALA A 87 -0.43 3.96 8.33
C ALA A 87 -0.46 4.82 9.60
N ILE A 88 -0.58 4.19 10.76
CA ILE A 88 -0.65 4.90 12.05
C ILE A 88 0.69 5.58 12.35
N CYS A 89 1.79 4.86 12.25
CA CYS A 89 3.12 5.39 12.60
C CYS A 89 3.53 6.55 11.69
N GLU A 90 3.11 6.53 10.43
CA GLU A 90 3.47 7.57 9.47
C GLU A 90 2.42 8.69 9.39
N GLY A 91 1.37 8.63 10.20
CA GLY A 91 0.34 9.66 10.23
C GLY A 91 -0.38 9.81 8.91
N ALA A 92 -0.64 8.70 8.23
CA ALA A 92 -1.19 8.73 6.89
C ALA A 92 -2.66 9.12 6.88
N SER A 93 -3.05 9.99 5.92
CA SER A 93 -4.47 10.24 5.61
C SER A 93 -4.98 9.27 4.54
N PHE A 94 -4.10 8.84 3.64
CA PHE A 94 -4.42 7.89 2.57
C PHE A 94 -3.42 6.76 2.58
N PHE A 95 -3.89 5.53 2.56
CA PHE A 95 -3.04 4.33 2.53
C PHE A 95 -3.43 3.43 1.37
N LEU A 96 -2.45 3.11 0.52
CA LEU A 96 -2.65 2.21 -0.62
C LEU A 96 -2.38 0.77 -0.20
N THR A 97 -3.31 -0.12 -0.50
CA THR A 97 -3.16 -1.56 -0.27
C THR A 97 -3.67 -2.36 -1.46
N ASN A 98 -3.23 -3.60 -1.56
CA ASN A 98 -3.79 -4.54 -2.54
C ASN A 98 -4.86 -5.45 -1.91
N ASP A 99 -5.17 -5.28 -0.65
CA ASP A 99 -6.11 -6.15 0.08
C ASP A 99 -7.39 -5.39 0.41
N ALA A 100 -8.50 -5.77 -0.25
CA ALA A 100 -9.81 -5.17 -0.02
C ALA A 100 -10.37 -5.42 1.38
N ARG A 101 -9.76 -6.32 2.15
CA ARG A 101 -10.19 -6.62 3.52
C ARG A 101 -9.65 -5.63 4.55
N LEU A 102 -8.66 -4.83 4.17
CA LEU A 102 -8.14 -3.80 5.07
C LEU A 102 -9.17 -2.69 5.20
N THR A 103 -9.65 -2.44 6.41
CA THR A 103 -10.70 -1.46 6.65
C THR A 103 -10.12 -0.11 7.02
N SER A 104 -10.87 0.96 6.66
CA SER A 104 -10.51 2.31 7.05
C SER A 104 -10.64 2.52 8.55
N LEU A 105 -9.77 3.37 9.08
CA LEU A 105 -9.84 3.85 10.47
C LEU A 105 -10.27 5.32 10.45
N PRO A 106 -10.77 5.87 11.57
CA PRO A 106 -11.06 7.30 11.63
C PRO A 106 -9.83 8.12 11.22
N GLY A 107 -10.01 9.02 10.26
CA GLY A 107 -8.93 9.85 9.75
C GLY A 107 -8.04 9.19 8.70
N LEU A 108 -8.29 7.92 8.35
CA LEU A 108 -7.53 7.19 7.35
C LEU A 108 -8.44 6.67 6.25
N THR A 109 -8.16 7.05 5.01
CA THR A 109 -8.83 6.49 3.83
C THR A 109 -7.96 5.41 3.23
N VAL A 110 -8.50 4.20 3.12
CA VAL A 110 -7.81 3.07 2.50
C VAL A 110 -8.15 3.05 1.01
N LEU A 111 -7.13 3.07 0.17
CA LEU A 111 -7.25 2.97 -1.28
C LEU A 111 -6.86 1.56 -1.69
N VAL A 112 -7.79 0.83 -2.31
CA VAL A 112 -7.53 -0.54 -2.74
C VAL A 112 -7.11 -0.53 -4.20
N LEU A 113 -5.94 -1.11 -4.48
CA LEU A 113 -5.35 -1.06 -5.82
C LEU A 113 -6.28 -1.64 -6.89
N ASP A 114 -7.00 -2.73 -6.60
CA ASP A 114 -7.94 -3.33 -7.54
C ASP A 114 -9.04 -2.36 -7.95
N ALA A 115 -9.54 -1.54 -7.03
CA ALA A 115 -10.58 -0.56 -7.30
C ALA A 115 -10.08 0.61 -8.14
N LEU A 116 -8.75 0.78 -8.26
CA LEU A 116 -8.13 1.86 -9.01
C LEU A 116 -7.73 1.46 -10.44
N ARG A 117 -8.00 0.23 -10.82
CA ARG A 117 -7.68 -0.25 -12.16
C ARG A 117 -8.63 0.33 -13.20
N ALA A 118 -8.07 0.62 -14.36
CA ALA A 118 -8.85 1.00 -15.52
C ALA A 118 -9.49 -0.22 -16.19
#